data_ec2bb215b23db86a03a6aa9f167eb408
#
_entry.id   ec2bb215b23db86a03a6aa9f167eb408
#
_cell.length_a   1.000
_cell.length_b   1.000
_cell.length_c   1.000
_cell.angle_alpha   90.00
_cell.angle_beta   90.00
_cell.angle_gamma   90.00
#
_symmetry.space_group_name_H-M   'P 1'
#
loop_
_entity.id
_entity.type
_entity.pdbx_description
1 polymer ?
#
loop_
_entity_poly.entity_id
_entity_poly.type
_entity_poly.pdbx_seq_one_letter_code
_entity_poly.pdbx_strand_id
1 'polypeptide(L)'
;KKKNQILAQMSDWNPAEIIGKNPKKLSSSIYSNLVTNKSWAIAREKMGYSKILNKKLMNLYSGKPYIDVRKSFFSFLPERVTIKDKNKIVDFWIEKLKKSPFLYDKVEFEVAVTAYDFEIKKKLNSYLPNKISSKIKKKLEFLYKDIFIKNINKSNDVSLDEISKKIDYLSLLQKKFSIKKSRKKNKESVKLILKNCKQYGIIPFAQAARHGFVAKGLIDSLVNKKVLSQKRSIELQKVVNTVTSIFLEDINLVIKKKMTKSFFFKKYGHLRPGAYDITSKNYREMKNTFFEKSFLSKKYKFKLNIKEINKFNVLLTKEKFDLDYETLINYIIRSIELREFSKFVFSKSIDDIFKLLIKIIPNRLKNKEIISYFSINEILTDKANFKLYLKRKNEYENNLKIFLPEVIKDSSAYDVIPYMFNVPNFITNNRVTGKVLNLSNRFKNSLENKIILIENADPGFDWIFTKKIKGFATQFGGSNSHMAIRAAELNIPAVIGCGQKKFDELKNSSEIEIDCLNKKTIILK
;
A
#
# COMPACT_ATOMS: atom_id res chain seq x y z
N LYS A 1 17.41 -7.19 26.36
CA LYS A 1 15.96 -7.06 26.08
C LYS A 1 15.62 -5.58 25.94
N LYS A 2 15.27 -5.09 24.71
CA LYS A 2 14.77 -3.72 24.57
C LYS A 2 13.35 -3.67 25.17
N LYS A 3 13.21 -2.96 26.30
CA LYS A 3 11.90 -2.66 26.90
C LYS A 3 10.98 -2.06 25.83
N ASN A 4 9.74 -2.57 25.71
CA ASN A 4 8.69 -2.07 24.83
C ASN A 4 8.96 -2.14 23.30
N GLN A 5 9.43 -3.27 22.79
CA GLN A 5 9.42 -3.55 21.37
C GLN A 5 8.16 -4.36 21.03
N ILE A 6 7.45 -3.97 19.97
CA ILE A 6 6.35 -4.71 19.36
C ILE A 6 6.63 -4.84 17.87
N LEU A 7 6.30 -6.00 17.31
CA LEU A 7 6.51 -6.33 15.91
C LEU A 7 5.16 -6.68 15.30
N ALA A 8 4.87 -6.19 14.10
CA ALA A 8 3.60 -6.46 13.43
C ALA A 8 3.77 -6.62 11.92
N GLN A 9 2.92 -7.43 11.29
CA GLN A 9 3.01 -7.73 9.86
C GLN A 9 2.45 -6.62 8.97
N MET A 10 1.50 -5.79 9.48
CA MET A 10 0.74 -4.82 8.68
C MET A 10 0.72 -3.40 9.26
N SER A 11 1.54 -3.08 10.26
CA SER A 11 1.47 -1.80 10.98
C SER A 11 1.99 -0.58 10.22
N ASP A 12 2.77 -0.78 9.18
CA ASP A 12 3.34 0.26 8.32
C ASP A 12 4.00 -0.42 7.13
N TRP A 13 3.87 0.16 5.92
CA TRP A 13 4.40 -0.45 4.69
C TRP A 13 3.86 -1.85 4.38
N ASN A 14 2.96 -2.36 5.16
CA ASN A 14 2.17 -3.58 4.99
C ASN A 14 2.90 -4.72 4.25
N PRO A 15 4.03 -5.22 4.76
CA PRO A 15 4.82 -6.19 4.01
C PRO A 15 4.05 -7.49 3.72
N ALA A 16 3.19 -7.94 4.64
CA ALA A 16 2.39 -9.14 4.40
C ALA A 16 1.41 -8.98 3.22
N GLU A 17 0.88 -7.76 2.99
CA GLU A 17 0.07 -7.43 1.82
C GLU A 17 0.91 -7.34 0.54
N ILE A 18 2.09 -6.71 0.61
CA ILE A 18 2.88 -6.35 -0.59
C ILE A 18 3.75 -7.51 -1.10
N ILE A 19 4.36 -8.27 -0.20
CA ILE A 19 5.28 -9.37 -0.55
C ILE A 19 4.79 -10.73 -0.10
N GLY A 20 3.61 -10.80 0.54
CA GLY A 20 3.02 -12.02 1.08
C GLY A 20 3.47 -12.33 2.52
N LYS A 21 2.66 -13.14 3.21
CA LYS A 21 2.93 -13.60 4.59
C LYS A 21 4.20 -14.47 4.68
N ASN A 22 4.48 -15.24 3.64
CA ASN A 22 5.65 -16.09 3.52
C ASN A 22 6.42 -15.76 2.23
N PRO A 23 7.08 -14.59 2.13
CA PRO A 23 7.77 -14.19 0.93
C PRO A 23 9.02 -15.05 0.68
N LYS A 24 9.25 -15.42 -0.57
CA LYS A 24 10.51 -16.02 -0.98
C LYS A 24 11.66 -15.01 -0.88
N LYS A 25 12.90 -15.51 -0.88
CA LYS A 25 14.09 -14.71 -0.59
C LYS A 25 14.30 -13.53 -1.54
N LEU A 26 14.00 -13.69 -2.83
CA LEU A 26 14.14 -12.61 -3.81
C LEU A 26 13.19 -11.46 -3.49
N SER A 27 11.90 -11.77 -3.32
CA SER A 27 10.85 -10.79 -3.01
C SER A 27 11.22 -9.98 -1.76
N SER A 28 11.51 -10.66 -0.65
CA SER A 28 11.88 -10.01 0.61
C SER A 28 13.17 -9.19 0.50
N SER A 29 14.16 -9.63 -0.28
CA SER A 29 15.43 -8.93 -0.45
C SER A 29 15.30 -7.67 -1.30
N ILE A 30 14.51 -7.71 -2.38
CA ILE A 30 14.22 -6.53 -3.22
C ILE A 30 13.40 -5.52 -2.43
N TYR A 31 12.35 -5.96 -1.74
CA TYR A 31 11.52 -5.07 -0.92
C TYR A 31 12.32 -4.40 0.19
N SER A 32 13.15 -5.16 0.91
CA SER A 32 14.04 -4.61 1.93
C SER A 32 15.00 -3.58 1.35
N ASN A 33 15.63 -3.91 0.21
CA ASN A 33 16.60 -3.04 -0.44
C ASN A 33 15.97 -1.72 -0.92
N LEU A 34 14.80 -1.79 -1.55
CA LEU A 34 14.13 -0.63 -2.12
C LEU A 34 13.40 0.21 -1.06
N VAL A 35 12.71 -0.43 -0.11
CA VAL A 35 11.78 0.24 0.81
C VAL A 35 12.31 0.30 2.23
N THR A 36 12.36 -0.87 2.92
CA THR A 36 12.39 -0.91 4.38
C THR A 36 13.77 -0.75 5.02
N ASN A 37 14.86 -0.78 4.23
CA ASN A 37 16.19 -0.55 4.81
C ASN A 37 16.50 0.93 5.03
N LYS A 38 16.10 1.84 4.12
CA LYS A 38 16.46 3.27 4.24
C LYS A 38 15.41 4.21 3.64
N SER A 39 14.82 3.88 2.48
CA SER A 39 14.04 4.83 1.67
C SER A 39 12.84 5.40 2.41
N TRP A 40 12.12 4.57 3.19
CA TRP A 40 10.98 4.96 4.01
C TRP A 40 11.31 6.08 5.01
N ALA A 41 12.48 5.96 5.68
CA ALA A 41 12.91 6.94 6.69
C ALA A 41 13.39 8.23 6.01
N ILE A 42 14.17 8.13 4.92
CA ILE A 42 14.66 9.29 4.16
C ILE A 42 13.47 10.13 3.65
N ALA A 43 12.40 9.48 3.17
CA ALA A 43 11.22 10.18 2.70
C ALA A 43 10.56 11.01 3.81
N ARG A 44 10.39 10.42 5.01
CA ARG A 44 9.78 11.08 6.18
C ARG A 44 10.65 12.18 6.75
N GLU A 45 11.96 11.95 6.87
CA GLU A 45 12.93 12.96 7.31
C GLU A 45 12.85 14.23 6.43
N LYS A 46 12.83 14.07 5.11
CA LYS A 46 12.69 15.20 4.17
C LYS A 46 11.39 15.98 4.33
N MET A 47 10.32 15.33 4.78
CA MET A 47 9.03 15.95 5.03
C MET A 47 8.91 16.63 6.42
N GLY A 48 9.97 16.61 7.23
CA GLY A 48 9.99 17.26 8.56
C GLY A 48 9.66 16.34 9.73
N TYR A 49 9.55 15.04 9.50
CA TYR A 49 9.38 14.04 10.55
C TYR A 49 10.71 13.57 11.15
N SER A 50 10.62 12.85 12.26
CA SER A 50 11.78 12.46 13.06
C SER A 50 12.79 11.61 12.30
N LYS A 51 14.06 11.97 12.48
CA LYS A 51 15.20 11.22 11.98
C LYS A 51 15.34 9.88 12.71
N ILE A 52 15.52 8.82 11.96
CA ILE A 52 15.71 7.46 12.48
C ILE A 52 17.15 7.01 12.26
N LEU A 53 17.90 6.78 13.34
CA LEU A 53 19.32 6.40 13.26
C LEU A 53 19.51 5.04 12.59
N ASN A 54 18.87 3.99 13.10
CA ASN A 54 18.87 2.67 12.47
C ASN A 54 17.64 2.54 11.56
N LYS A 55 17.84 2.77 10.27
CA LYS A 55 16.77 2.86 9.27
C LYS A 55 16.21 1.51 8.81
N LYS A 56 16.73 0.37 9.29
CA LYS A 56 16.14 -0.94 8.98
C LYS A 56 14.83 -1.12 9.76
N LEU A 57 13.71 -1.11 9.03
CA LEU A 57 12.37 -1.18 9.59
C LEU A 57 11.84 -2.62 9.71
N MET A 58 12.04 -3.43 8.64
CA MET A 58 11.52 -4.79 8.55
C MET A 58 12.57 -5.83 8.94
N ASN A 59 12.15 -6.85 9.69
CA ASN A 59 12.90 -8.07 9.97
C ASN A 59 12.10 -9.29 9.53
N LEU A 60 12.79 -10.38 9.24
CA LEU A 60 12.19 -11.68 8.94
C LEU A 60 12.38 -12.61 10.16
N TYR A 61 11.27 -13.18 10.65
CA TYR A 61 11.27 -14.21 11.68
C TYR A 61 10.63 -15.46 11.09
N SER A 62 11.37 -16.55 11.04
CA SER A 62 10.95 -17.78 10.34
C SER A 62 10.38 -17.48 8.95
N GLY A 63 11.10 -16.66 8.19
CA GLY A 63 10.67 -16.24 6.83
C GLY A 63 9.54 -15.21 6.75
N LYS A 64 8.83 -14.94 7.85
CA LYS A 64 7.68 -14.00 7.89
C LYS A 64 8.14 -12.57 8.15
N PRO A 65 7.60 -11.57 7.41
CA PRO A 65 8.02 -10.18 7.54
C PRO A 65 7.33 -9.48 8.70
N TYR A 66 8.10 -8.79 9.52
CA TYR A 66 7.61 -7.98 10.64
C TYR A 66 8.23 -6.59 10.64
N ILE A 67 7.39 -5.59 10.88
CA ILE A 67 7.77 -4.20 11.07
C ILE A 67 8.09 -3.94 12.54
N ASP A 68 9.18 -3.24 12.80
CA ASP A 68 9.48 -2.66 14.11
C ASP A 68 8.56 -1.45 14.33
N VAL A 69 7.44 -1.69 15.06
CA VAL A 69 6.40 -0.70 15.27
C VAL A 69 6.92 0.52 16.03
N ARG A 70 7.89 0.33 16.96
CA ARG A 70 8.48 1.44 17.69
C ARG A 70 9.19 2.42 16.76
N LYS A 71 9.97 1.92 15.81
CA LYS A 71 10.63 2.77 14.80
C LYS A 71 9.62 3.48 13.91
N SER A 72 8.57 2.76 13.49
CA SER A 72 7.47 3.34 12.72
C SER A 72 6.84 4.51 13.48
N PHE A 73 6.42 4.31 14.73
CA PHE A 73 5.79 5.33 15.56
C PHE A 73 6.69 6.54 15.80
N PHE A 74 7.97 6.32 16.06
CA PHE A 74 8.93 7.42 16.16
C PHE A 74 8.96 8.30 14.90
N SER A 75 8.89 7.66 13.73
CA SER A 75 8.96 8.34 12.45
C SER A 75 7.69 9.13 12.09
N PHE A 76 6.61 9.00 12.85
CA PHE A 76 5.40 9.81 12.69
C PHE A 76 5.46 11.14 13.42
N LEU A 77 6.34 11.27 14.39
CA LEU A 77 6.44 12.49 15.19
C LEU A 77 7.28 13.58 14.49
N PRO A 78 6.90 14.86 14.61
CA PRO A 78 7.72 15.96 14.08
C PRO A 78 9.14 15.98 14.65
N GLU A 79 10.13 16.36 13.84
CA GLU A 79 11.54 16.36 14.26
C GLU A 79 11.80 17.26 15.48
N ARG A 80 11.14 18.42 15.55
CA ARG A 80 11.33 19.42 16.62
C ARG A 80 10.71 19.05 17.98
N VAL A 81 10.16 17.84 18.14
CA VAL A 81 9.71 17.31 19.43
C VAL A 81 10.92 16.75 20.16
N THR A 82 11.02 16.99 21.49
CA THR A 82 12.15 16.47 22.29
C THR A 82 12.15 14.94 22.32
N ILE A 83 13.32 14.35 22.43
CA ILE A 83 13.46 12.89 22.52
C ILE A 83 12.70 12.30 23.73
N LYS A 84 12.68 13.03 24.86
CA LYS A 84 11.93 12.66 26.07
C LYS A 84 10.44 12.56 25.80
N ASP A 85 9.87 13.55 25.11
CA ASP A 85 8.43 13.57 24.80
C ASP A 85 8.09 12.56 23.70
N LYS A 86 8.95 12.41 22.67
CA LYS A 86 8.81 11.35 21.67
C LYS A 86 8.71 9.96 22.32
N ASN A 87 9.60 9.66 23.27
CA ASN A 87 9.56 8.38 23.97
C ASN A 87 8.25 8.16 24.73
N LYS A 88 7.79 9.17 25.51
CA LYS A 88 6.53 9.08 26.25
C LYS A 88 5.32 8.82 25.33
N ILE A 89 5.28 9.51 24.20
CA ILE A 89 4.19 9.38 23.21
C ILE A 89 4.23 7.99 22.56
N VAL A 90 5.40 7.56 22.10
CA VAL A 90 5.56 6.26 21.45
C VAL A 90 5.28 5.12 22.42
N ASP A 91 5.72 5.21 23.67
CA ASP A 91 5.42 4.20 24.70
C ASP A 91 3.90 4.08 24.91
N PHE A 92 3.17 5.21 24.95
CA PHE A 92 1.73 5.18 25.08
C PHE A 92 1.03 4.53 23.87
N TRP A 93 1.45 4.84 22.64
CA TRP A 93 0.90 4.22 21.44
C TRP A 93 1.19 2.72 21.38
N ILE A 94 2.37 2.31 21.83
CA ILE A 94 2.74 0.88 21.94
C ILE A 94 1.83 0.18 22.94
N GLU A 95 1.64 0.75 24.15
CA GLU A 95 0.75 0.15 25.16
C GLU A 95 -0.71 0.10 24.68
N LYS A 96 -1.19 1.13 23.95
CA LYS A 96 -2.51 1.10 23.33
C LYS A 96 -2.62 -0.06 22.32
N LEU A 97 -1.61 -0.23 21.46
CA LEU A 97 -1.60 -1.33 20.49
C LEU A 97 -1.47 -2.71 21.14
N LYS A 98 -0.72 -2.85 22.24
CA LYS A 98 -0.65 -4.10 23.01
C LYS A 98 -2.01 -4.49 23.60
N LYS A 99 -2.78 -3.50 24.08
CA LYS A 99 -4.14 -3.71 24.62
C LYS A 99 -5.16 -4.04 23.52
N SER A 100 -4.97 -3.48 22.32
CA SER A 100 -5.88 -3.64 21.19
C SER A 100 -5.10 -4.07 19.94
N PRO A 101 -4.54 -5.29 19.91
CA PRO A 101 -3.65 -5.73 18.83
C PRO A 101 -4.34 -5.82 17.48
N PHE A 102 -5.65 -5.96 17.41
CA PHE A 102 -6.45 -5.95 16.18
C PHE A 102 -6.40 -4.61 15.43
N LEU A 103 -5.85 -3.55 16.05
CA LEU A 103 -5.62 -2.25 15.40
C LEU A 103 -4.27 -2.18 14.66
N TYR A 104 -3.54 -3.27 14.53
CA TYR A 104 -2.19 -3.28 13.98
C TYR A 104 -2.09 -2.85 12.50
N ASP A 105 -3.17 -3.00 11.74
CA ASP A 105 -3.32 -2.56 10.36
C ASP A 105 -3.94 -1.14 10.23
N LYS A 106 -4.40 -0.55 11.34
CA LYS A 106 -5.07 0.75 11.43
C LYS A 106 -4.30 1.78 12.25
N VAL A 107 -3.01 1.53 12.52
CA VAL A 107 -2.21 2.33 13.45
C VAL A 107 -2.18 3.82 13.10
N GLU A 108 -2.19 4.17 11.83
CA GLU A 108 -2.12 5.56 11.36
C GLU A 108 -3.43 6.34 11.52
N PHE A 109 -4.53 5.65 11.81
CA PHE A 109 -5.85 6.27 11.94
C PHE A 109 -6.44 6.15 13.34
N GLU A 110 -6.15 5.04 14.04
CA GLU A 110 -6.82 4.71 15.31
C GLU A 110 -5.87 4.64 16.51
N VAL A 111 -4.56 4.56 16.29
CA VAL A 111 -3.57 4.42 17.36
C VAL A 111 -2.70 5.66 17.53
N ALA A 112 -2.14 6.18 16.43
CA ALA A 112 -1.17 7.26 16.43
C ALA A 112 -1.70 8.51 15.71
N VAL A 113 -1.20 9.68 16.11
CA VAL A 113 -1.36 10.91 15.34
C VAL A 113 -0.17 11.03 14.39
N THR A 114 -0.42 11.09 13.09
CA THR A 114 0.63 10.99 12.07
C THR A 114 0.72 12.18 11.13
N ALA A 115 -0.34 13.01 11.06
CA ALA A 115 -0.43 14.15 10.17
C ALA A 115 -1.44 15.17 10.69
N TYR A 116 -1.41 16.37 10.09
CA TYR A 116 -2.41 17.40 10.32
C TYR A 116 -3.73 17.05 9.60
N ASP A 117 -4.84 17.33 10.27
CA ASP A 117 -6.17 17.48 9.72
C ASP A 117 -6.99 18.47 10.59
N PHE A 118 -8.22 18.82 10.18
CA PHE A 118 -9.06 19.77 10.91
C PHE A 118 -9.61 19.25 12.26
N GLU A 119 -9.30 18.01 12.64
CA GLU A 119 -9.62 17.43 13.94
C GLU A 119 -8.38 17.12 14.80
N ILE A 120 -7.21 17.66 14.42
CA ILE A 120 -5.93 17.38 15.08
C ILE A 120 -6.00 17.60 16.60
N LYS A 121 -6.67 18.64 17.07
CA LYS A 121 -6.84 18.92 18.53
C LYS A 121 -7.55 17.77 19.24
N LYS A 122 -8.65 17.27 18.66
CA LYS A 122 -9.42 16.15 19.19
C LYS A 122 -8.56 14.88 19.22
N LYS A 123 -7.85 14.60 18.12
CA LYS A 123 -6.95 13.45 18.01
C LYS A 123 -5.79 13.51 19.01
N LEU A 124 -5.15 14.67 19.19
CA LEU A 124 -4.10 14.84 20.19
C LEU A 124 -4.61 14.64 21.62
N ASN A 125 -5.86 14.98 21.93
CA ASN A 125 -6.45 14.72 23.23
C ASN A 125 -6.77 13.25 23.45
N SER A 126 -7.23 12.53 22.42
CA SER A 126 -7.63 11.12 22.53
C SER A 126 -6.45 10.15 22.39
N TYR A 127 -5.42 10.51 21.61
CA TYR A 127 -4.32 9.61 21.24
C TYR A 127 -3.00 9.94 21.93
N LEU A 128 -3.01 10.86 22.89
CA LEU A 128 -1.86 11.14 23.73
C LEU A 128 -2.19 10.87 25.20
N PRO A 129 -1.19 10.47 26.02
CA PRO A 129 -1.43 10.24 27.44
C PRO A 129 -1.85 11.54 28.16
N ASN A 130 -2.71 11.40 29.17
CA ASN A 130 -3.14 12.55 30.00
C ASN A 130 -1.96 13.26 30.68
N LYS A 131 -0.85 12.54 30.93
CA LYS A 131 0.40 13.07 31.49
C LYS A 131 1.17 14.01 30.54
N ILE A 132 0.79 14.09 29.26
CA ILE A 132 1.34 15.05 28.32
C ILE A 132 0.65 16.41 28.55
N SER A 133 1.45 17.42 28.88
CA SER A 133 0.92 18.76 29.18
C SER A 133 0.21 19.38 27.97
N SER A 134 -0.74 20.27 28.25
CA SER A 134 -1.45 21.04 27.21
C SER A 134 -0.49 21.84 26.34
N LYS A 135 0.62 22.33 26.90
CA LYS A 135 1.69 23.03 26.18
C LYS A 135 2.31 22.16 25.10
N ILE A 136 2.60 20.88 25.39
CA ILE A 136 3.17 19.93 24.42
C ILE A 136 2.13 19.60 23.35
N LYS A 137 0.86 19.39 23.70
CA LYS A 137 -0.22 19.15 22.73
C LYS A 137 -0.38 20.31 21.75
N LYS A 138 -0.38 21.57 22.24
CA LYS A 138 -0.40 22.79 21.40
C LYS A 138 0.83 22.87 20.49
N LYS A 139 2.02 22.55 21.02
CA LYS A 139 3.25 22.50 20.22
C LYS A 139 3.16 21.46 19.11
N LEU A 140 2.63 20.26 19.38
CA LEU A 140 2.44 19.21 18.37
C LEU A 140 1.46 19.63 17.30
N GLU A 141 0.33 20.23 17.67
CA GLU A 141 -0.65 20.79 16.73
C GLU A 141 0.03 21.79 15.77
N PHE A 142 0.77 22.74 16.33
CA PHE A 142 1.53 23.71 15.53
C PHE A 142 2.53 23.04 14.59
N LEU A 143 3.32 22.06 15.09
CA LEU A 143 4.34 21.40 14.29
C LEU A 143 3.76 20.53 13.17
N TYR A 144 2.66 19.81 13.40
CA TYR A 144 1.99 19.06 12.33
C TYR A 144 1.39 19.99 11.27
N LYS A 145 0.85 21.15 11.70
CA LYS A 145 0.35 22.17 10.78
C LYS A 145 1.50 22.79 9.97
N ASP A 146 2.62 23.14 10.60
CA ASP A 146 3.83 23.67 9.95
C ASP A 146 4.38 22.68 8.89
N ILE A 147 4.46 21.39 9.23
CA ILE A 147 4.83 20.33 8.29
C ILE A 147 3.86 20.30 7.10
N PHE A 148 2.56 20.33 7.35
CA PHE A 148 1.55 20.31 6.30
C PHE A 148 1.68 21.51 5.35
N ILE A 149 1.75 22.74 5.89
CA ILE A 149 1.87 23.97 5.09
C ILE A 149 3.16 23.96 4.27
N LYS A 150 4.29 23.55 4.86
CA LYS A 150 5.57 23.43 4.13
C LYS A 150 5.51 22.42 3.00
N ASN A 151 4.90 21.26 3.24
CA ASN A 151 4.87 20.20 2.25
C ASN A 151 3.90 20.46 1.09
N ILE A 152 2.86 21.27 1.29
CA ILE A 152 1.95 21.71 0.22
C ILE A 152 2.54 22.84 -0.63
N ASN A 153 3.51 23.58 -0.11
CA ASN A 153 4.14 24.69 -0.84
C ASN A 153 4.89 24.16 -2.06
N LYS A 154 4.56 24.68 -3.25
CA LYS A 154 5.11 24.26 -4.53
C LYS A 154 6.64 24.37 -4.65
N SER A 155 7.26 25.30 -3.94
CA SER A 155 8.72 25.49 -3.92
C SER A 155 9.48 24.46 -3.07
N ASN A 156 8.78 23.63 -2.28
CA ASN A 156 9.41 22.63 -1.42
C ASN A 156 9.78 21.36 -2.21
N ASP A 157 10.98 20.81 -1.96
CA ASP A 157 11.53 19.57 -2.58
C ASP A 157 10.64 18.31 -2.38
N VAL A 158 9.68 18.37 -1.46
CA VAL A 158 8.71 17.31 -1.17
C VAL A 158 7.27 17.67 -1.59
N SER A 159 7.07 18.76 -2.31
CA SER A 159 5.77 19.14 -2.88
C SER A 159 5.29 18.11 -3.92
N LEU A 160 3.98 18.10 -4.19
CA LEU A 160 3.42 17.22 -5.22
C LEU A 160 4.03 17.46 -6.59
N ASP A 161 4.39 18.72 -6.92
CA ASP A 161 5.02 19.07 -8.19
C ASP A 161 6.43 18.49 -8.31
N GLU A 162 7.24 18.63 -7.27
CA GLU A 162 8.60 18.07 -7.25
C GLU A 162 8.62 16.54 -7.19
N ILE A 163 7.67 15.94 -6.48
CA ILE A 163 7.48 14.49 -6.49
C ILE A 163 7.13 14.02 -7.91
N SER A 164 6.19 14.70 -8.60
CA SER A 164 5.81 14.39 -9.98
C SER A 164 7.01 14.44 -10.92
N LYS A 165 7.79 15.52 -10.89
CA LYS A 165 9.01 15.67 -11.70
C LYS A 165 10.00 14.52 -11.51
N LYS A 166 10.21 14.06 -10.26
CA LYS A 166 11.09 12.92 -9.95
C LYS A 166 10.55 11.61 -10.54
N ILE A 167 9.24 11.37 -10.45
CA ILE A 167 8.59 10.18 -11.02
C ILE A 167 8.64 10.21 -12.55
N ASP A 168 8.40 11.36 -13.17
CA ASP A 168 8.50 11.53 -14.61
C ASP A 168 9.93 11.31 -15.11
N TYR A 169 10.92 11.78 -14.35
CA TYR A 169 12.34 11.50 -14.65
C TYR A 169 12.64 9.99 -14.58
N LEU A 170 12.10 9.25 -13.60
CA LEU A 170 12.21 7.79 -13.58
C LEU A 170 11.62 7.16 -14.84
N SER A 171 10.45 7.64 -15.28
CA SER A 171 9.81 7.17 -16.52
C SER A 171 10.70 7.40 -17.75
N LEU A 172 11.40 8.53 -17.82
CA LEU A 172 12.36 8.80 -18.90
C LEU A 172 13.57 7.85 -18.85
N LEU A 173 14.12 7.57 -17.66
CA LEU A 173 15.21 6.61 -17.50
C LEU A 173 14.77 5.18 -17.91
N GLN A 174 13.53 4.81 -17.62
CA GLN A 174 12.97 3.51 -18.01
C GLN A 174 12.80 3.34 -19.53
N LYS A 175 12.61 4.43 -20.29
CA LYS A 175 12.57 4.38 -21.77
C LYS A 175 13.92 3.99 -22.37
N LYS A 176 15.03 4.29 -21.67
CA LYS A 176 16.41 3.94 -22.08
C LYS A 176 16.79 2.50 -21.71
N PHE A 177 15.87 1.74 -21.07
CA PHE A 177 16.14 0.36 -20.66
C PHE A 177 16.39 -0.54 -21.87
N SER A 178 17.46 -1.33 -21.79
CA SER A 178 17.77 -2.37 -22.78
C SER A 178 18.52 -3.52 -22.11
N ILE A 179 18.27 -4.75 -22.59
CA ILE A 179 19.04 -5.92 -22.18
C ILE A 179 20.33 -5.96 -23.00
N LYS A 180 21.47 -6.01 -22.33
CA LYS A 180 22.79 -6.09 -22.99
C LYS A 180 23.18 -7.54 -23.27
N LYS A 181 24.06 -7.77 -24.26
CA LYS A 181 24.62 -9.12 -24.52
C LYS A 181 25.52 -9.57 -23.36
N SER A 182 26.32 -8.68 -22.79
CA SER A 182 27.25 -8.99 -21.69
C SER A 182 26.53 -9.17 -20.35
N ARG A 183 26.81 -10.29 -19.68
CA ARG A 183 26.33 -10.60 -18.32
C ARG A 183 26.77 -9.54 -17.29
N LYS A 184 28.06 -9.10 -17.37
CA LYS A 184 28.61 -8.05 -16.51
C LYS A 184 27.83 -6.75 -16.65
N LYS A 185 27.61 -6.28 -17.92
CA LYS A 185 26.83 -5.06 -18.20
C LYS A 185 25.38 -5.16 -17.71
N ASN A 186 24.75 -6.35 -17.74
CA ASN A 186 23.43 -6.55 -17.19
C ASN A 186 23.42 -6.44 -15.65
N LYS A 187 24.44 -6.92 -14.94
CA LYS A 187 24.57 -6.73 -13.47
C LYS A 187 24.72 -5.25 -13.10
N GLU A 188 25.51 -4.51 -13.85
CA GLU A 188 25.67 -3.07 -13.68
C GLU A 188 24.34 -2.34 -13.92
N SER A 189 23.58 -2.76 -14.94
CA SER A 189 22.24 -2.25 -15.21
C SER A 189 21.28 -2.50 -14.05
N VAL A 190 21.29 -3.69 -13.43
CA VAL A 190 20.46 -3.97 -12.22
C VAL A 190 20.83 -3.03 -11.08
N LYS A 191 22.12 -2.84 -10.80
CA LYS A 191 22.56 -1.91 -9.73
C LYS A 191 22.10 -0.48 -10.00
N LEU A 192 22.20 -0.02 -11.26
CA LEU A 192 21.76 1.30 -11.68
C LEU A 192 20.23 1.46 -11.55
N ILE A 193 19.46 0.47 -12.02
CA ILE A 193 17.99 0.48 -11.89
C ILE A 193 17.58 0.51 -10.42
N LEU A 194 18.20 -0.28 -9.55
CA LEU A 194 17.95 -0.24 -8.11
C LEU A 194 18.22 1.14 -7.51
N LYS A 195 19.34 1.78 -7.89
CA LYS A 195 19.69 3.13 -7.44
C LYS A 195 18.64 4.14 -7.90
N ASN A 196 18.32 4.16 -9.20
CA ASN A 196 17.35 5.08 -9.79
C ASN A 196 15.93 4.86 -9.24
N CYS A 197 15.52 3.60 -9.10
CA CYS A 197 14.23 3.24 -8.51
C CYS A 197 14.11 3.74 -7.06
N LYS A 198 15.17 3.65 -6.24
CA LYS A 198 15.18 4.23 -4.89
C LYS A 198 15.01 5.75 -4.92
N GLN A 199 15.86 6.41 -5.70
CA GLN A 199 16.00 7.87 -5.68
C GLN A 199 14.80 8.57 -6.31
N TYR A 200 14.33 8.09 -7.45
CA TYR A 200 13.31 8.73 -8.28
C TYR A 200 11.96 7.99 -8.27
N GLY A 201 11.89 6.83 -7.63
CA GLY A 201 10.67 6.02 -7.50
C GLY A 201 10.21 5.88 -6.07
N ILE A 202 10.93 5.12 -5.24
CA ILE A 202 10.46 4.70 -3.91
C ILE A 202 10.43 5.86 -2.90
N ILE A 203 11.46 6.72 -2.86
CA ILE A 203 11.46 7.89 -1.96
C ILE A 203 10.33 8.86 -2.33
N PRO A 204 10.16 9.27 -3.60
CA PRO A 204 9.01 10.07 -4.02
C PRO A 204 7.65 9.38 -3.77
N PHE A 205 7.54 8.07 -4.03
CA PHE A 205 6.33 7.31 -3.70
C PHE A 205 6.00 7.34 -2.20
N ALA A 206 7.01 7.19 -1.34
CA ALA A 206 6.84 7.27 0.11
C ALA A 206 6.35 8.64 0.57
N GLN A 207 6.81 9.70 -0.09
CA GLN A 207 6.33 11.07 0.12
C GLN A 207 4.90 11.24 -0.40
N ALA A 208 4.61 10.80 -1.62
CA ALA A 208 3.25 10.80 -2.18
C ALA A 208 2.26 9.99 -1.32
N ALA A 209 2.67 8.84 -0.78
CA ALA A 209 1.87 8.07 0.15
C ALA A 209 1.53 8.87 1.41
N ARG A 210 2.49 9.62 1.97
CA ARG A 210 2.23 10.49 3.14
C ARG A 210 1.26 11.63 2.79
N HIS A 211 1.38 12.25 1.62
CA HIS A 211 0.40 13.21 1.11
C HIS A 211 -0.99 12.57 0.96
N GLY A 212 -1.07 11.33 0.45
CA GLY A 212 -2.32 10.59 0.35
C GLY A 212 -2.99 10.32 1.72
N PHE A 213 -2.20 10.01 2.77
CA PHE A 213 -2.71 9.89 4.14
C PHE A 213 -3.24 11.22 4.69
N VAL A 214 -2.54 12.31 4.43
CA VAL A 214 -3.01 13.67 4.78
C VAL A 214 -4.32 13.98 4.06
N ALA A 215 -4.40 13.72 2.75
CA ALA A 215 -5.61 13.94 1.95
C ALA A 215 -6.81 13.15 2.49
N LYS A 216 -6.62 11.89 2.88
CA LYS A 216 -7.67 11.08 3.52
C LYS A 216 -8.12 11.68 4.85
N GLY A 217 -7.18 12.09 5.71
CA GLY A 217 -7.49 12.75 6.98
C GLY A 217 -8.26 14.06 6.79
N LEU A 218 -7.89 14.86 5.78
CA LEU A 218 -8.62 16.08 5.42
C LEU A 218 -10.04 15.78 4.96
N ILE A 219 -10.26 14.79 4.08
CA ILE A 219 -11.61 14.38 3.65
C ILE A 219 -12.46 13.99 4.85
N ASP A 220 -11.95 13.11 5.72
CA ASP A 220 -12.69 12.62 6.89
C ASP A 220 -13.01 13.78 7.85
N SER A 221 -12.07 14.69 8.07
CA SER A 221 -12.28 15.85 8.94
C SER A 221 -13.26 16.86 8.34
N LEU A 222 -13.30 17.05 7.01
CA LEU A 222 -14.32 17.88 6.34
C LEU A 222 -15.74 17.32 6.53
N VAL A 223 -15.88 15.97 6.53
CA VAL A 223 -17.16 15.31 6.82
C VAL A 223 -17.54 15.52 8.29
N ASN A 224 -16.63 15.27 9.21
CA ASN A 224 -16.86 15.43 10.65
C ASN A 224 -17.17 16.89 11.04
N LYS A 225 -16.58 17.87 10.35
CA LYS A 225 -16.87 19.31 10.50
C LYS A 225 -18.14 19.75 9.76
N LYS A 226 -18.87 18.81 9.12
CA LYS A 226 -20.11 19.08 8.37
C LYS A 226 -19.94 20.08 7.22
N VAL A 227 -18.72 20.23 6.68
CA VAL A 227 -18.43 20.95 5.44
C VAL A 227 -18.93 20.15 4.26
N LEU A 228 -18.60 18.85 4.23
CA LEU A 228 -19.11 17.89 3.24
C LEU A 228 -20.03 16.87 3.93
N SER A 229 -21.02 16.38 3.20
CA SER A 229 -21.74 15.18 3.62
C SER A 229 -20.95 13.92 3.23
N GLN A 230 -21.28 12.76 3.84
CA GLN A 230 -20.66 11.49 3.50
C GLN A 230 -20.82 11.18 1.99
N LYS A 231 -21.99 11.45 1.42
CA LYS A 231 -22.27 11.30 -0.02
C LYS A 231 -21.33 12.17 -0.87
N ARG A 232 -21.16 13.44 -0.48
CA ARG A 232 -20.30 14.40 -1.20
C ARG A 232 -18.81 14.00 -1.11
N SER A 233 -18.37 13.45 0.02
CA SER A 233 -16.99 12.94 0.14
C SER A 233 -16.72 11.76 -0.80
N ILE A 234 -17.71 10.88 -1.00
CA ILE A 234 -17.63 9.78 -1.98
C ILE A 234 -17.60 10.34 -3.41
N GLU A 235 -18.41 11.36 -3.72
CA GLU A 235 -18.40 12.02 -5.02
C GLU A 235 -17.04 12.66 -5.32
N LEU A 236 -16.41 13.32 -4.34
CA LEU A 236 -15.04 13.86 -4.45
C LEU A 236 -14.03 12.76 -4.76
N GLN A 237 -14.12 11.60 -4.10
CA GLN A 237 -13.20 10.49 -4.36
C GLN A 237 -13.39 9.87 -5.77
N LYS A 238 -14.62 9.89 -6.32
CA LYS A 238 -14.89 9.38 -7.67
C LYS A 238 -14.30 10.22 -8.80
N VAL A 239 -13.92 11.47 -8.53
CA VAL A 239 -13.30 12.36 -9.54
C VAL A 239 -11.81 12.07 -9.74
N VAL A 240 -11.19 11.37 -8.78
CA VAL A 240 -9.77 11.05 -8.83
C VAL A 240 -9.46 10.17 -10.05
N ASN A 241 -8.63 10.66 -10.97
CA ASN A 241 -8.16 9.91 -12.14
C ASN A 241 -7.03 8.96 -11.72
N THR A 242 -7.39 7.79 -11.27
CA THR A 242 -6.38 6.80 -10.88
C THR A 242 -5.87 6.01 -12.08
N VAL A 243 -4.70 5.36 -11.91
CA VAL A 243 -4.11 4.50 -12.95
C VAL A 243 -5.10 3.45 -13.45
N THR A 244 -5.95 2.92 -12.57
CA THR A 244 -6.91 1.87 -12.97
C THR A 244 -8.11 2.44 -13.72
N SER A 245 -8.60 3.64 -13.42
CA SER A 245 -9.65 4.24 -14.27
C SER A 245 -9.13 4.42 -15.69
N ILE A 246 -7.90 4.91 -15.85
CA ILE A 246 -7.23 5.03 -17.15
C ILE A 246 -6.99 3.65 -17.78
N PHE A 247 -6.62 2.64 -17.00
CA PHE A 247 -6.45 1.26 -17.47
C PHE A 247 -7.74 0.68 -18.05
N LEU A 248 -8.88 0.88 -17.40
CA LEU A 248 -10.18 0.42 -17.88
C LEU A 248 -10.63 1.20 -19.14
N GLU A 249 -10.35 2.50 -19.21
CA GLU A 249 -10.58 3.30 -20.42
C GLU A 249 -9.74 2.79 -21.59
N ASP A 250 -8.45 2.52 -21.35
CA ASP A 250 -7.54 2.00 -22.38
C ASP A 250 -7.94 0.59 -22.86
N ILE A 251 -8.48 -0.26 -21.97
CA ILE A 251 -9.10 -1.55 -22.39
C ILE A 251 -10.26 -1.30 -23.37
N ASN A 252 -11.15 -0.35 -23.05
CA ASN A 252 -12.25 0.01 -23.95
C ASN A 252 -11.75 0.52 -25.31
N LEU A 253 -10.66 1.30 -25.32
CA LEU A 253 -10.05 1.77 -26.58
C LEU A 253 -9.49 0.61 -27.41
N VAL A 254 -8.91 -0.42 -26.76
CA VAL A 254 -8.44 -1.62 -27.45
C VAL A 254 -9.62 -2.43 -28.03
N ILE A 255 -10.68 -2.63 -27.25
CA ILE A 255 -11.88 -3.35 -27.71
C ILE A 255 -12.54 -2.63 -28.91
N LYS A 256 -12.60 -1.29 -28.86
CA LYS A 256 -13.12 -0.43 -29.94
C LYS A 256 -12.13 -0.26 -31.10
N LYS A 257 -11.00 -0.96 -31.11
CA LYS A 257 -9.92 -0.85 -32.12
C LYS A 257 -9.30 0.55 -32.27
N LYS A 258 -9.46 1.43 -31.27
CA LYS A 258 -8.86 2.78 -31.22
C LYS A 258 -7.47 2.78 -30.61
N MET A 259 -7.05 1.69 -29.98
CA MET A 259 -5.70 1.46 -29.43
C MET A 259 -5.25 0.04 -29.80
N THR A 260 -3.98 -0.13 -30.17
CA THR A 260 -3.41 -1.45 -30.43
C THR A 260 -3.10 -2.20 -29.14
N LYS A 261 -3.26 -3.55 -29.14
CA LYS A 261 -2.83 -4.40 -28.02
C LYS A 261 -1.34 -4.22 -27.69
N SER A 262 -0.51 -4.01 -28.70
CA SER A 262 0.93 -3.78 -28.52
C SER A 262 1.19 -2.52 -27.69
N PHE A 263 0.53 -1.40 -27.99
CA PHE A 263 0.65 -0.16 -27.23
C PHE A 263 0.13 -0.33 -25.80
N PHE A 264 -1.01 -1.01 -25.62
CA PHE A 264 -1.54 -1.33 -24.30
C PHE A 264 -0.54 -2.12 -23.46
N PHE A 265 0.05 -3.19 -23.99
CA PHE A 265 1.05 -3.98 -23.24
C PHE A 265 2.41 -3.27 -23.10
N LYS A 266 2.74 -2.30 -23.93
CA LYS A 266 3.88 -1.42 -23.70
C LYS A 266 3.67 -0.57 -22.45
N LYS A 267 2.43 -0.09 -22.21
CA LYS A 267 2.05 0.74 -21.05
C LYS A 267 1.87 -0.10 -19.78
N TYR A 268 1.09 -1.18 -19.83
CA TYR A 268 0.63 -1.94 -18.66
C TYR A 268 1.26 -3.33 -18.49
N GLY A 269 1.98 -3.82 -19.47
CA GLY A 269 2.46 -5.21 -19.53
C GLY A 269 3.44 -5.60 -18.41
N HIS A 270 3.97 -4.64 -17.67
CA HIS A 270 4.85 -4.89 -16.51
C HIS A 270 4.08 -5.20 -15.23
N LEU A 271 2.80 -4.83 -15.13
CA LEU A 271 1.98 -5.09 -13.96
C LEU A 271 1.82 -6.59 -13.74
N ARG A 272 1.76 -7.00 -12.47
CA ARG A 272 1.52 -8.38 -12.05
C ARG A 272 0.92 -8.43 -10.66
N PRO A 273 0.11 -9.44 -10.33
CA PRO A 273 -0.23 -9.75 -8.94
C PRO A 273 1.03 -10.03 -8.13
N GLY A 274 1.21 -9.36 -6.98
CA GLY A 274 2.45 -9.45 -6.22
C GLY A 274 3.63 -8.85 -6.97
N ALA A 275 3.72 -7.51 -7.01
CA ALA A 275 4.72 -6.76 -7.80
C ALA A 275 6.18 -7.21 -7.58
N TYR A 276 6.49 -7.77 -6.41
CA TYR A 276 7.81 -8.25 -6.01
C TYR A 276 8.03 -9.76 -6.26
N ASP A 277 7.04 -10.48 -6.77
CA ASP A 277 7.16 -11.91 -7.04
C ASP A 277 7.49 -12.18 -8.52
N ILE A 278 8.70 -12.69 -8.77
CA ILE A 278 9.16 -13.06 -10.11
C ILE A 278 8.36 -14.23 -10.71
N THR A 279 7.77 -15.09 -9.87
CA THR A 279 7.01 -16.27 -10.32
C THR A 279 5.61 -15.88 -10.81
N SER A 280 5.08 -14.77 -10.35
CA SER A 280 3.79 -14.24 -10.78
C SER A 280 3.83 -13.79 -12.24
N LYS A 281 2.84 -14.20 -13.03
CA LYS A 281 2.70 -13.78 -14.43
C LYS A 281 2.40 -12.29 -14.52
N ASN A 282 3.16 -11.57 -15.35
CA ASN A 282 2.83 -10.19 -15.66
C ASN A 282 1.70 -10.10 -16.72
N TYR A 283 1.13 -8.93 -16.89
CA TYR A 283 0.01 -8.72 -17.81
C TYR A 283 0.35 -9.06 -19.28
N ARG A 284 1.62 -8.90 -19.69
CA ARG A 284 2.07 -9.32 -21.02
C ARG A 284 2.05 -10.84 -21.16
N GLU A 285 2.35 -11.58 -20.09
CA GLU A 285 2.26 -13.04 -20.06
C GLU A 285 0.80 -13.53 -19.95
N MET A 286 -0.12 -12.70 -19.47
CA MET A 286 -1.54 -13.00 -19.33
C MET A 286 -2.38 -12.69 -20.59
N LYS A 287 -1.81 -12.11 -21.61
CA LYS A 287 -2.29 -11.66 -22.95
C LYS A 287 -3.81 -11.55 -23.21
N ASN A 288 -4.56 -12.63 -23.12
CA ASN A 288 -5.95 -12.68 -23.58
C ASN A 288 -7.00 -12.45 -22.49
N THR A 289 -6.57 -12.18 -21.27
CA THR A 289 -7.45 -12.10 -20.09
C THR A 289 -8.26 -10.79 -20.03
N PHE A 290 -7.83 -9.73 -20.76
CA PHE A 290 -8.29 -8.36 -20.51
C PHE A 290 -9.38 -7.85 -21.43
N PHE A 291 -9.56 -8.39 -22.66
CA PHE A 291 -10.30 -7.74 -23.75
C PHE A 291 -11.62 -8.40 -24.08
N GLU A 292 -12.27 -9.05 -23.12
CA GLU A 292 -13.48 -9.83 -23.37
C GLU A 292 -14.74 -8.95 -23.42
N LYS A 293 -14.82 -7.88 -22.63
CA LYS A 293 -16.02 -7.00 -22.55
C LYS A 293 -15.63 -5.54 -22.31
N SER A 294 -16.43 -4.62 -22.84
CA SER A 294 -16.29 -3.19 -22.59
C SER A 294 -16.85 -2.78 -21.22
N PHE A 295 -16.28 -1.73 -20.66
CA PHE A 295 -16.68 -1.15 -19.37
C PHE A 295 -17.37 0.19 -19.56
N LEU A 296 -18.39 0.46 -18.76
CA LEU A 296 -18.95 1.80 -18.65
C LEU A 296 -18.04 2.63 -17.74
N SER A 297 -17.11 3.40 -18.31
CA SER A 297 -16.41 4.44 -17.57
C SER A 297 -17.30 5.68 -17.52
N LYS A 298 -17.77 6.05 -16.34
CA LYS A 298 -18.44 7.33 -16.13
C LYS A 298 -17.37 8.33 -15.68
N LYS A 299 -17.19 9.41 -16.43
CA LYS A 299 -16.42 10.56 -15.97
C LYS A 299 -17.25 11.33 -14.98
N TYR A 300 -16.78 11.44 -13.76
CA TYR A 300 -17.42 12.23 -12.72
C TYR A 300 -16.83 13.64 -12.72
N LYS A 301 -17.67 14.64 -12.44
CA LYS A 301 -17.25 16.00 -12.16
C LYS A 301 -17.68 16.35 -10.74
N PHE A 302 -16.81 17.01 -10.01
CA PHE A 302 -17.11 17.49 -8.67
C PHE A 302 -16.90 18.99 -8.59
N LYS A 303 -17.90 19.69 -8.08
CA LYS A 303 -17.82 21.11 -7.72
C LYS A 303 -18.52 21.30 -6.39
N LEU A 304 -17.95 22.10 -5.51
CA LEU A 304 -18.60 22.51 -4.28
C LEU A 304 -19.78 23.42 -4.59
N ASN A 305 -20.88 23.26 -3.86
CA ASN A 305 -21.98 24.23 -3.91
C ASN A 305 -21.68 25.43 -2.99
N ILE A 306 -22.44 26.52 -3.14
CA ILE A 306 -22.23 27.78 -2.40
C ILE A 306 -22.22 27.57 -0.87
N LYS A 307 -23.12 26.72 -0.34
CA LYS A 307 -23.18 26.41 1.10
C LYS A 307 -21.92 25.68 1.58
N GLU A 308 -21.40 24.75 0.77
CA GLU A 308 -20.14 24.04 1.06
C GLU A 308 -18.94 24.98 1.01
N ILE A 309 -18.87 25.88 0.01
CA ILE A 309 -17.82 26.89 -0.14
C ILE A 309 -17.80 27.81 1.10
N ASN A 310 -18.95 28.34 1.50
CA ASN A 310 -19.05 29.23 2.65
C ASN A 310 -18.58 28.53 3.94
N LYS A 311 -19.02 27.29 4.20
CA LYS A 311 -18.56 26.51 5.35
C LYS A 311 -17.06 26.23 5.30
N PHE A 312 -16.52 25.96 4.10
CA PHE A 312 -15.10 25.71 3.92
C PHE A 312 -14.27 26.95 4.23
N ASN A 313 -14.67 28.10 3.69
CA ASN A 313 -13.98 29.38 3.95
C ASN A 313 -14.00 29.74 5.44
N VAL A 314 -15.14 29.59 6.12
CA VAL A 314 -15.23 29.78 7.58
C VAL A 314 -14.26 28.84 8.32
N LEU A 315 -14.14 27.57 7.89
CA LEU A 315 -13.21 26.62 8.50
C LEU A 315 -11.75 27.06 8.28
N LEU A 316 -11.38 27.45 7.05
CA LEU A 316 -10.02 27.89 6.72
C LEU A 316 -9.61 29.15 7.50
N THR A 317 -10.50 30.13 7.60
CA THR A 317 -10.28 31.35 8.41
C THR A 317 -10.10 31.00 9.89
N LYS A 318 -10.97 30.14 10.44
CA LYS A 318 -10.87 29.69 11.84
C LYS A 318 -9.54 28.98 12.11
N GLU A 319 -9.09 28.16 11.20
CA GLU A 319 -7.82 27.45 11.28
C GLU A 319 -6.63 28.33 10.87
N LYS A 320 -6.84 29.58 10.49
CA LYS A 320 -5.79 30.52 10.05
C LYS A 320 -4.92 29.95 8.93
N PHE A 321 -5.56 29.46 7.87
CA PHE A 321 -4.90 29.05 6.64
C PHE A 321 -4.88 30.21 5.64
N ASP A 322 -3.71 30.43 5.04
CA ASP A 322 -3.52 31.30 3.89
C ASP A 322 -3.60 30.48 2.60
N LEU A 323 -4.72 29.77 2.44
CA LEU A 323 -5.02 28.91 1.30
C LEU A 323 -6.52 28.99 1.01
N ASP A 324 -6.90 29.01 -0.27
CA ASP A 324 -8.29 28.90 -0.69
C ASP A 324 -8.77 27.43 -0.72
N TYR A 325 -10.07 27.26 -0.79
CA TYR A 325 -10.70 25.94 -0.83
C TYR A 325 -10.37 25.17 -2.11
N GLU A 326 -10.15 25.84 -3.24
CA GLU A 326 -9.83 25.21 -4.52
C GLU A 326 -8.44 24.59 -4.48
N THR A 327 -7.46 25.34 -3.95
CA THR A 327 -6.10 24.84 -3.73
C THR A 327 -6.10 23.57 -2.86
N LEU A 328 -6.91 23.55 -1.80
CA LEU A 328 -6.96 22.41 -0.89
C LEU A 328 -7.68 21.20 -1.50
N ILE A 329 -8.77 21.39 -2.22
CA ILE A 329 -9.46 20.32 -2.96
C ILE A 329 -8.55 19.75 -4.06
N ASN A 330 -7.87 20.61 -4.82
CA ASN A 330 -6.89 20.18 -5.82
C ASN A 330 -5.72 19.40 -5.20
N TYR A 331 -5.22 19.84 -4.05
CA TYR A 331 -4.20 19.11 -3.30
C TYR A 331 -4.69 17.71 -2.91
N ILE A 332 -5.91 17.58 -2.40
CA ILE A 332 -6.50 16.30 -2.01
C ILE A 332 -6.56 15.35 -3.23
N ILE A 333 -7.11 15.79 -4.34
CA ILE A 333 -7.25 15.00 -5.56
C ILE A 333 -5.87 14.55 -6.07
N ARG A 334 -4.96 15.51 -6.28
CA ARG A 334 -3.60 15.25 -6.79
C ARG A 334 -2.78 14.34 -5.89
N SER A 335 -2.95 14.42 -4.57
CA SER A 335 -2.24 13.55 -3.62
C SER A 335 -2.59 12.08 -3.81
N ILE A 336 -3.86 11.78 -4.07
CA ILE A 336 -4.33 10.40 -4.30
C ILE A 336 -3.86 9.92 -5.69
N GLU A 337 -4.01 10.75 -6.73
CA GLU A 337 -3.57 10.43 -8.09
C GLU A 337 -2.06 10.14 -8.16
N LEU A 338 -1.26 11.03 -7.56
CA LEU A 338 0.20 10.91 -7.60
C LEU A 338 0.72 9.69 -6.84
N ARG A 339 0.07 9.33 -5.71
CA ARG A 339 0.39 8.11 -4.98
C ARG A 339 0.24 6.87 -5.86
N GLU A 340 -0.90 6.72 -6.54
CA GLU A 340 -1.19 5.57 -7.41
C GLU A 340 -0.27 5.58 -8.65
N PHE A 341 -0.09 6.73 -9.27
CA PHE A 341 0.79 6.89 -10.42
C PHE A 341 2.25 6.56 -10.09
N SER A 342 2.75 7.02 -8.93
CA SER A 342 4.11 6.73 -8.49
C SER A 342 4.34 5.21 -8.32
N LYS A 343 3.37 4.49 -7.75
CA LYS A 343 3.42 3.03 -7.60
C LYS A 343 3.47 2.34 -8.96
N PHE A 344 2.63 2.77 -9.88
CA PHE A 344 2.60 2.27 -11.25
C PHE A 344 3.96 2.43 -11.94
N VAL A 345 4.57 3.61 -11.85
CA VAL A 345 5.85 3.89 -12.51
C VAL A 345 6.99 3.06 -11.91
N PHE A 346 7.17 3.04 -10.58
CA PHE A 346 8.30 2.31 -10.01
C PHE A 346 8.17 0.78 -10.17
N SER A 347 6.96 0.23 -10.24
CA SER A 347 6.75 -1.21 -10.44
C SER A 347 7.34 -1.72 -11.76
N LYS A 348 7.42 -0.85 -12.78
CA LYS A 348 8.10 -1.17 -14.04
C LYS A 348 9.60 -1.41 -13.84
N SER A 349 10.26 -0.66 -12.95
CA SER A 349 11.67 -0.90 -12.63
C SER A 349 11.90 -2.28 -12.01
N ILE A 350 10.95 -2.79 -11.22
CA ILE A 350 11.04 -4.13 -10.64
C ILE A 350 10.91 -5.20 -11.74
N ASP A 351 9.97 -5.04 -12.68
CA ASP A 351 9.82 -5.94 -13.82
C ASP A 351 11.08 -5.96 -14.71
N ASP A 352 11.71 -4.80 -14.93
CA ASP A 352 12.94 -4.69 -15.69
C ASP A 352 14.13 -5.35 -14.96
N ILE A 353 14.19 -5.25 -13.62
CA ILE A 353 15.14 -6.03 -12.80
C ILE A 353 14.92 -7.53 -13.01
N PHE A 354 13.70 -8.02 -12.94
CA PHE A 354 13.42 -9.46 -13.14
C PHE A 354 13.86 -9.96 -14.50
N LYS A 355 13.63 -9.19 -15.58
CA LYS A 355 14.12 -9.54 -16.93
C LYS A 355 15.64 -9.67 -16.97
N LEU A 356 16.36 -8.77 -16.29
CA LEU A 356 17.82 -8.84 -16.22
C LEU A 356 18.31 -10.00 -15.36
N LEU A 357 17.67 -10.28 -14.21
CA LEU A 357 18.05 -11.40 -13.35
C LEU A 357 17.97 -12.74 -14.11
N ILE A 358 16.93 -12.93 -14.93
CA ILE A 358 16.79 -14.12 -15.79
C ILE A 358 17.96 -14.25 -16.80
N LYS A 359 18.55 -13.12 -17.23
CA LYS A 359 19.69 -13.10 -18.16
C LYS A 359 21.04 -13.23 -17.46
N ILE A 360 21.12 -12.86 -16.20
CA ILE A 360 22.36 -12.89 -15.39
C ILE A 360 22.61 -14.29 -14.84
N ILE A 361 21.56 -14.99 -14.41
CA ILE A 361 21.68 -16.28 -13.73
C ILE A 361 22.23 -17.35 -14.68
N PRO A 362 23.07 -18.32 -14.19
CA PRO A 362 23.53 -19.45 -15.00
C PRO A 362 22.38 -20.26 -15.61
N ASN A 363 22.56 -20.80 -16.81
CA ASN A 363 21.48 -21.52 -17.53
C ASN A 363 20.84 -22.65 -16.72
N ARG A 364 21.64 -23.41 -15.95
CA ARG A 364 21.14 -24.49 -15.07
C ARG A 364 20.19 -24.03 -13.96
N LEU A 365 20.19 -22.74 -13.62
CA LEU A 365 19.33 -22.12 -12.60
C LEU A 365 18.24 -21.23 -13.22
N LYS A 366 18.12 -21.21 -14.56
CA LYS A 366 17.27 -20.27 -15.31
C LYS A 366 15.79 -20.67 -15.28
N ASN A 367 15.25 -20.75 -14.07
CA ASN A 367 13.84 -20.97 -13.81
C ASN A 367 13.38 -19.93 -12.81
N LYS A 368 12.25 -19.26 -13.06
CA LYS A 368 11.70 -18.21 -12.19
C LYS A 368 11.50 -18.72 -10.75
N GLU A 369 11.06 -19.96 -10.59
CA GLU A 369 10.88 -20.61 -9.30
C GLU A 369 12.22 -20.74 -8.55
N ILE A 370 13.26 -21.25 -9.21
CA ILE A 370 14.60 -21.40 -8.62
C ILE A 370 15.18 -20.01 -8.28
N ILE A 371 15.05 -19.04 -9.18
CA ILE A 371 15.54 -17.66 -8.97
C ILE A 371 14.90 -17.02 -7.75
N SER A 372 13.63 -17.31 -7.47
CA SER A 372 12.90 -16.74 -6.34
C SER A 372 13.49 -17.07 -4.97
N TYR A 373 14.28 -18.15 -4.85
CA TYR A 373 14.92 -18.55 -3.60
C TYR A 373 16.25 -17.84 -3.30
N PHE A 374 16.81 -17.06 -4.24
CA PHE A 374 18.03 -16.30 -4.02
C PHE A 374 17.71 -14.84 -3.67
N SER A 375 18.53 -14.23 -2.82
CA SER A 375 18.49 -12.78 -2.67
C SER A 375 19.09 -12.09 -3.90
N ILE A 376 18.68 -10.83 -4.14
CA ILE A 376 19.23 -10.05 -5.25
C ILE A 376 20.77 -9.92 -5.15
N ASN A 377 21.34 -9.80 -3.94
CA ASN A 377 22.77 -9.73 -3.73
C ASN A 377 23.49 -11.05 -4.08
N GLU A 378 22.92 -12.20 -3.71
CA GLU A 378 23.49 -13.50 -4.07
C GLU A 378 23.59 -13.69 -5.58
N ILE A 379 22.59 -13.20 -6.34
CA ILE A 379 22.63 -13.24 -7.82
C ILE A 379 23.69 -12.27 -8.37
N LEU A 380 23.76 -11.05 -7.85
CA LEU A 380 24.69 -10.03 -8.34
C LEU A 380 26.16 -10.33 -8.01
N THR A 381 26.41 -11.12 -6.94
CA THR A 381 27.77 -11.53 -6.50
C THR A 381 28.15 -12.95 -6.92
N ASP A 382 27.40 -13.59 -7.83
CA ASP A 382 27.62 -14.98 -8.32
C ASP A 382 27.61 -16.06 -7.23
N LYS A 383 27.00 -15.79 -6.11
CA LYS A 383 26.84 -16.78 -5.01
C LYS A 383 25.65 -17.73 -5.21
N ALA A 384 24.79 -17.42 -6.22
CA ALA A 384 23.66 -18.27 -6.56
C ALA A 384 24.14 -19.58 -7.22
N ASN A 385 23.86 -20.71 -6.57
CA ASN A 385 24.20 -22.05 -7.07
C ASN A 385 23.14 -23.08 -6.63
N PHE A 386 23.19 -24.29 -7.20
CA PHE A 386 22.17 -25.32 -6.95
C PHE A 386 22.14 -25.81 -5.49
N LYS A 387 23.29 -25.91 -4.83
CA LYS A 387 23.40 -26.29 -3.40
C LYS A 387 22.68 -25.25 -2.52
N LEU A 388 22.91 -23.95 -2.78
CA LEU A 388 22.24 -22.86 -2.06
C LEU A 388 20.71 -22.86 -2.34
N TYR A 389 20.27 -23.16 -3.57
CA TYR A 389 18.85 -23.31 -3.90
C TYR A 389 18.19 -24.39 -3.05
N LEU A 390 18.76 -25.61 -3.01
CA LEU A 390 18.21 -26.72 -2.22
C LEU A 390 18.12 -26.36 -0.72
N LYS A 391 19.17 -25.74 -0.17
CA LYS A 391 19.17 -25.25 1.20
C LYS A 391 18.03 -24.25 1.44
N ARG A 392 17.89 -23.25 0.57
CA ARG A 392 16.87 -22.19 0.72
C ARG A 392 15.45 -22.73 0.53
N LYS A 393 15.26 -23.70 -0.37
CA LYS A 393 13.98 -24.37 -0.56
C LYS A 393 13.56 -25.13 0.71
N ASN A 394 14.46 -25.91 1.28
CA ASN A 394 14.20 -26.62 2.53
C ASN A 394 13.91 -25.65 3.71
N GLU A 395 14.73 -24.59 3.86
CA GLU A 395 14.47 -23.53 4.85
C GLU A 395 13.07 -22.91 4.66
N TYR A 396 12.65 -22.65 3.43
CA TYR A 396 11.34 -22.08 3.12
C TYR A 396 10.21 -23.05 3.49
N GLU A 397 10.31 -24.34 3.09
CA GLU A 397 9.33 -25.37 3.40
C GLU A 397 9.19 -25.60 4.91
N ASN A 398 10.29 -25.57 5.66
CA ASN A 398 10.26 -25.65 7.12
C ASN A 398 9.63 -24.41 7.75
N ASN A 399 9.92 -23.21 7.22
CA ASN A 399 9.32 -21.97 7.71
C ASN A 399 7.81 -21.90 7.47
N LEU A 400 7.27 -22.56 6.43
CA LEU A 400 5.83 -22.65 6.18
C LEU A 400 5.09 -23.40 7.30
N LYS A 401 5.75 -24.35 7.95
CA LYS A 401 5.20 -25.14 9.08
C LYS A 401 5.16 -24.37 10.39
N ILE A 402 5.94 -23.28 10.51
CA ILE A 402 6.01 -22.47 11.71
C ILE A 402 4.88 -21.44 11.68
N PHE A 403 4.04 -21.46 12.70
CA PHE A 403 3.00 -20.47 12.89
C PHE A 403 3.52 -19.35 13.82
N LEU A 404 3.38 -18.09 13.43
CA LEU A 404 3.68 -16.92 14.24
C LEU A 404 2.50 -15.97 14.23
N PRO A 405 2.19 -15.29 15.36
CA PRO A 405 1.09 -14.34 15.43
C PRO A 405 1.37 -13.11 14.56
N GLU A 406 0.32 -12.46 14.08
CA GLU A 406 0.44 -11.23 13.26
C GLU A 406 1.06 -10.06 14.04
N VAL A 407 0.94 -10.09 15.37
CA VAL A 407 1.55 -9.13 16.29
C VAL A 407 2.33 -9.88 17.38
N ILE A 408 3.63 -9.63 17.46
CA ILE A 408 4.50 -10.14 18.51
C ILE A 408 4.70 -9.04 19.56
N LYS A 409 4.09 -9.22 20.74
CA LYS A 409 4.12 -8.23 21.83
C LYS A 409 5.37 -8.38 22.72
N ASP A 410 5.77 -9.63 22.98
CA ASP A 410 6.90 -10.03 23.82
C ASP A 410 7.28 -11.48 23.54
N SER A 411 8.15 -12.07 24.36
CA SER A 411 8.63 -13.45 24.17
C SER A 411 7.54 -14.52 24.39
N SER A 412 6.51 -14.25 25.20
CA SER A 412 5.42 -15.20 25.44
C SER A 412 4.53 -15.41 24.22
N ALA A 413 4.58 -14.50 23.25
CA ALA A 413 3.86 -14.65 21.99
C ALA A 413 4.37 -15.81 21.10
N TYR A 414 5.50 -16.43 21.45
CA TYR A 414 5.98 -17.65 20.79
C TYR A 414 5.44 -18.93 21.42
N ASP A 415 5.02 -18.85 22.69
CA ASP A 415 4.52 -20.00 23.46
C ASP A 415 3.01 -20.14 23.32
N VAL A 416 2.30 -19.02 23.28
CA VAL A 416 0.84 -18.97 23.12
C VAL A 416 0.49 -17.98 22.02
N ILE A 417 -0.13 -18.47 20.94
CA ILE A 417 -0.63 -17.61 19.86
C ILE A 417 -2.04 -17.15 20.23
N PRO A 418 -2.19 -15.87 20.63
CA PRO A 418 -3.52 -15.38 20.98
C PRO A 418 -4.40 -15.36 19.73
N TYR A 419 -5.61 -15.84 19.88
CA TYR A 419 -6.62 -15.72 18.84
C TYR A 419 -6.95 -14.23 18.61
N MET A 420 -6.66 -13.72 17.41
CA MET A 420 -6.99 -12.35 17.05
C MET A 420 -8.24 -12.34 16.16
N PHE A 421 -9.26 -11.60 16.61
CA PHE A 421 -10.38 -11.26 15.74
C PHE A 421 -9.98 -10.06 14.90
N ASN A 422 -9.77 -10.28 13.62
CA ASN A 422 -9.65 -9.17 12.68
C ASN A 422 -11.03 -8.57 12.44
N VAL A 423 -11.10 -7.24 12.48
CA VAL A 423 -12.30 -6.51 12.09
C VAL A 423 -12.18 -6.15 10.62
N PRO A 424 -12.88 -6.85 9.72
CA PRO A 424 -12.80 -6.60 8.28
C PRO A 424 -13.27 -5.19 7.94
N ASN A 425 -12.73 -4.66 6.84
CA ASN A 425 -13.19 -3.40 6.27
C ASN A 425 -14.22 -3.73 5.18
N PHE A 426 -15.48 -3.39 5.41
CA PHE A 426 -16.56 -3.53 4.44
C PHE A 426 -16.59 -2.28 3.56
N ILE A 427 -16.56 -2.51 2.25
CA ILE A 427 -16.48 -1.45 1.24
C ILE A 427 -17.80 -1.42 0.47
N THR A 428 -18.35 -0.24 0.28
CA THR A 428 -19.71 0.05 -0.20
C THR A 428 -20.81 -0.13 0.87
N ASN A 429 -22.07 0.06 0.47
CA ASN A 429 -23.25 -0.21 1.31
C ASN A 429 -24.17 -1.26 0.65
N ASN A 430 -23.63 -2.05 -0.27
CA ASN A 430 -24.40 -3.02 -1.02
C ASN A 430 -24.35 -4.39 -0.38
N ARG A 431 -25.38 -5.20 -0.69
CA ARG A 431 -25.47 -6.61 -0.33
C ARG A 431 -25.40 -7.48 -1.57
N VAL A 432 -24.67 -8.58 -1.52
CA VAL A 432 -24.53 -9.49 -2.66
C VAL A 432 -24.37 -10.93 -2.20
N THR A 433 -25.03 -11.85 -2.91
CA THR A 433 -24.89 -13.31 -2.75
C THR A 433 -24.27 -13.91 -4.00
N GLY A 434 -23.35 -14.86 -3.84
CA GLY A 434 -22.73 -15.54 -4.97
C GLY A 434 -21.84 -16.72 -4.63
N LYS A 435 -21.60 -17.54 -5.66
CA LYS A 435 -20.65 -18.66 -5.57
C LYS A 435 -19.24 -18.15 -5.34
N VAL A 436 -18.49 -18.82 -4.49
CA VAL A 436 -17.11 -18.49 -4.14
C VAL A 436 -16.13 -19.01 -5.18
N LEU A 437 -15.14 -18.20 -5.53
CA LEU A 437 -13.99 -18.61 -6.33
C LEU A 437 -12.70 -18.09 -5.72
N ASN A 438 -11.83 -19.01 -5.28
CA ASN A 438 -10.49 -18.67 -4.82
C ASN A 438 -9.51 -18.56 -6.00
N LEU A 439 -8.90 -17.38 -6.17
CA LEU A 439 -7.94 -17.13 -7.26
C LEU A 439 -6.53 -17.67 -7.01
N SER A 440 -6.21 -18.16 -5.82
CA SER A 440 -4.85 -18.59 -5.48
C SER A 440 -4.33 -19.74 -6.35
N ASN A 441 -5.19 -20.47 -7.09
CA ASN A 441 -4.78 -21.72 -7.73
C ASN A 441 -5.14 -21.94 -9.21
N ARG A 442 -6.06 -21.22 -9.87
CA ARG A 442 -6.36 -21.48 -11.30
C ARG A 442 -7.06 -20.33 -12.04
N PHE A 443 -6.36 -19.73 -13.01
CA PHE A 443 -6.93 -18.75 -13.96
C PHE A 443 -7.88 -19.33 -15.03
N LYS A 444 -8.32 -20.59 -14.92
CA LYS A 444 -9.11 -21.25 -15.96
C LYS A 444 -10.63 -21.10 -15.83
N ASN A 445 -11.14 -20.67 -14.69
CA ASN A 445 -12.59 -20.57 -14.45
C ASN A 445 -13.11 -19.16 -14.73
N SER A 446 -14.31 -19.05 -15.29
CA SER A 446 -15.01 -17.76 -15.41
C SER A 446 -15.19 -17.12 -14.03
N LEU A 447 -14.86 -15.84 -13.92
CA LEU A 447 -15.08 -15.03 -12.71
C LEU A 447 -16.47 -14.38 -12.68
N GLU A 448 -17.17 -14.40 -13.80
CA GLU A 448 -18.44 -13.71 -13.98
C GLU A 448 -19.48 -14.19 -12.96
N ASN A 449 -20.18 -13.25 -12.35
CA ASN A 449 -21.22 -13.47 -11.35
C ASN A 449 -20.78 -14.26 -10.10
N LYS A 450 -19.49 -14.23 -9.75
CA LYS A 450 -18.93 -14.89 -8.56
C LYS A 450 -18.39 -13.89 -7.54
N ILE A 451 -18.24 -14.34 -6.31
CA ILE A 451 -17.48 -13.65 -5.26
C ILE A 451 -16.07 -14.21 -5.25
N ILE A 452 -15.10 -13.31 -5.42
CA ILE A 452 -13.70 -13.69 -5.65
C ILE A 452 -12.91 -13.59 -4.33
N LEU A 453 -12.18 -14.63 -3.99
CA LEU A 453 -11.24 -14.60 -2.87
C LEU A 453 -9.81 -14.40 -3.38
N ILE A 454 -9.11 -13.42 -2.83
CA ILE A 454 -7.70 -13.13 -3.09
C ILE A 454 -6.97 -12.90 -1.76
N GLU A 455 -5.73 -13.37 -1.66
CA GLU A 455 -4.99 -13.25 -0.39
C GLU A 455 -4.66 -11.78 -0.06
N ASN A 456 -4.27 -11.00 -1.06
CA ASN A 456 -3.76 -9.65 -0.84
C ASN A 456 -4.53 -8.62 -1.68
N ALA A 457 -4.78 -7.45 -1.09
CA ALA A 457 -5.39 -6.31 -1.78
C ALA A 457 -4.38 -5.57 -2.71
N ASP A 458 -3.71 -6.31 -3.60
CA ASP A 458 -2.64 -5.81 -4.48
C ASP A 458 -3.19 -5.27 -5.81
N PRO A 459 -2.67 -4.15 -6.33
CA PRO A 459 -3.08 -3.56 -7.62
C PRO A 459 -2.94 -4.51 -8.82
N GLY A 460 -2.07 -5.50 -8.74
CA GLY A 460 -1.94 -6.51 -9.79
C GLY A 460 -3.19 -7.36 -10.01
N PHE A 461 -4.18 -7.29 -9.10
CA PHE A 461 -5.48 -7.92 -9.28
C PHE A 461 -6.52 -7.00 -9.92
N ASP A 462 -6.20 -5.78 -10.34
CA ASP A 462 -7.14 -4.84 -10.99
C ASP A 462 -7.90 -5.46 -12.18
N TRP A 463 -7.31 -6.43 -12.83
CA TRP A 463 -7.93 -7.15 -13.93
C TRP A 463 -9.21 -7.91 -13.52
N ILE A 464 -9.43 -8.25 -12.23
CA ILE A 464 -10.67 -8.90 -11.80
C ILE A 464 -11.88 -8.00 -12.01
N PHE A 465 -11.70 -6.70 -11.90
CA PHE A 465 -12.74 -5.72 -12.15
C PHE A 465 -13.19 -5.71 -13.61
N THR A 466 -12.41 -6.33 -14.51
CA THR A 466 -12.77 -6.52 -15.92
C THR A 466 -13.75 -7.68 -16.13
N LYS A 467 -14.14 -8.45 -15.11
CA LYS A 467 -14.82 -9.75 -15.24
C LYS A 467 -16.26 -9.79 -14.70
N LYS A 468 -16.93 -8.64 -14.46
CA LYS A 468 -18.28 -8.59 -13.90
C LYS A 468 -18.45 -9.47 -12.65
N ILE A 469 -17.50 -9.40 -11.73
CA ILE A 469 -17.60 -10.06 -10.44
C ILE A 469 -18.76 -9.49 -9.63
N LYS A 470 -19.39 -10.30 -8.80
CA LYS A 470 -20.42 -9.85 -7.85
C LYS A 470 -19.82 -9.08 -6.66
N GLY A 471 -18.68 -9.54 -6.17
CA GLY A 471 -17.97 -8.99 -5.04
C GLY A 471 -16.64 -9.69 -4.84
N PHE A 472 -15.86 -9.30 -3.83
CA PHE A 472 -14.64 -10.00 -3.47
C PHE A 472 -14.28 -9.85 -1.99
N ALA A 473 -13.46 -10.79 -1.49
CA ALA A 473 -12.89 -10.71 -0.15
C ALA A 473 -11.37 -10.90 -0.20
N THR A 474 -10.65 -10.22 0.71
CA THR A 474 -9.21 -10.35 0.84
C THR A 474 -8.83 -10.78 2.25
N GLN A 475 -7.81 -11.62 2.38
CA GLN A 475 -7.25 -11.99 3.66
C GLN A 475 -6.51 -10.81 4.31
N PHE A 476 -5.64 -10.14 3.52
CA PHE A 476 -4.85 -8.99 3.93
C PHE A 476 -5.23 -7.75 3.13
N GLY A 477 -5.12 -6.59 3.77
CA GLY A 477 -5.40 -5.29 3.20
C GLY A 477 -6.12 -4.38 4.18
N GLY A 478 -5.91 -3.08 4.07
CA GLY A 478 -6.60 -2.07 4.88
C GLY A 478 -7.69 -1.35 4.11
N SER A 479 -8.48 -0.53 4.81
CA SER A 479 -9.54 0.33 4.22
C SER A 479 -9.03 1.31 3.16
N ASN A 480 -7.73 1.58 3.15
CA ASN A 480 -7.07 2.46 2.18
C ASN A 480 -6.16 1.69 1.22
N SER A 481 -6.32 0.37 1.15
CA SER A 481 -5.65 -0.43 0.12
C SER A 481 -6.16 -0.05 -1.26
N HIS A 482 -5.34 -0.30 -2.27
CA HIS A 482 -5.70 -0.03 -3.66
C HIS A 482 -7.03 -0.70 -4.05
N MET A 483 -7.21 -1.98 -3.69
CA MET A 483 -8.43 -2.73 -4.00
C MET A 483 -9.66 -2.21 -3.25
N ALA A 484 -9.49 -1.68 -2.02
CA ALA A 484 -10.60 -1.07 -1.27
C ALA A 484 -11.10 0.21 -1.96
N ILE A 485 -10.17 1.07 -2.38
CA ILE A 485 -10.50 2.29 -3.13
C ILE A 485 -11.24 1.92 -4.41
N ARG A 486 -10.78 0.90 -5.12
CA ARG A 486 -11.38 0.41 -6.36
C ARG A 486 -12.79 -0.14 -6.17
N ALA A 487 -12.98 -0.95 -5.14
CA ALA A 487 -14.30 -1.46 -4.80
C ALA A 487 -15.30 -0.31 -4.58
N ALA A 488 -14.87 0.74 -3.87
CA ALA A 488 -15.70 1.92 -3.63
C ALA A 488 -16.02 2.69 -4.93
N GLU A 489 -15.03 2.90 -5.79
CA GLU A 489 -15.21 3.62 -7.07
C GLU A 489 -16.13 2.89 -8.01
N LEU A 490 -15.98 1.57 -8.13
CA LEU A 490 -16.78 0.73 -9.02
C LEU A 490 -18.09 0.26 -8.36
N ASN A 491 -18.33 0.66 -7.10
CA ASN A 491 -19.48 0.25 -6.30
C ASN A 491 -19.63 -1.29 -6.19
N ILE A 492 -18.50 -2.00 -6.10
CA ILE A 492 -18.45 -3.46 -5.97
C ILE A 492 -18.34 -3.81 -4.47
N PRO A 493 -19.26 -4.61 -3.91
CA PRO A 493 -19.17 -5.06 -2.52
C PRO A 493 -17.88 -5.80 -2.23
N ALA A 494 -17.17 -5.38 -1.17
CA ALA A 494 -15.92 -6.02 -0.82
C ALA A 494 -15.69 -6.11 0.70
N VAL A 495 -14.99 -7.16 1.10
CA VAL A 495 -14.49 -7.40 2.46
C VAL A 495 -12.99 -7.41 2.44
N ILE A 496 -12.37 -6.37 2.97
CA ILE A 496 -10.92 -6.19 2.91
C ILE A 496 -10.28 -6.49 4.25
N GLY A 497 -9.26 -7.37 4.25
CA GLY A 497 -8.53 -7.72 5.46
C GLY A 497 -9.34 -8.55 6.46
N CYS A 498 -10.04 -9.58 6.00
CA CYS A 498 -10.88 -10.41 6.88
C CYS A 498 -10.06 -11.33 7.82
N GLY A 499 -8.72 -11.37 7.67
CA GLY A 499 -7.83 -12.21 8.46
C GLY A 499 -7.85 -13.68 8.07
N GLN A 500 -6.91 -14.44 8.63
CA GLN A 500 -6.68 -15.85 8.25
C GLN A 500 -7.91 -16.73 8.44
N LYS A 501 -8.47 -16.74 9.67
CA LYS A 501 -9.56 -17.65 10.00
C LYS A 501 -10.79 -17.41 9.13
N LYS A 502 -11.24 -16.14 9.05
CA LYS A 502 -12.44 -15.81 8.27
C LYS A 502 -12.20 -16.09 6.78
N PHE A 503 -11.00 -15.83 6.28
CA PHE A 503 -10.64 -16.14 4.92
C PHE A 503 -10.66 -17.65 4.64
N ASP A 504 -10.16 -18.47 5.57
CA ASP A 504 -10.18 -19.93 5.45
C ASP A 504 -11.61 -20.48 5.52
N GLU A 505 -12.48 -19.91 6.36
CA GLU A 505 -13.92 -20.24 6.40
C GLU A 505 -14.58 -19.94 5.05
N LEU A 506 -14.35 -18.75 4.49
CA LEU A 506 -14.90 -18.36 3.19
C LEU A 506 -14.34 -19.20 2.03
N LYS A 507 -13.09 -19.63 2.13
CA LYS A 507 -12.42 -20.45 1.12
C LYS A 507 -13.00 -21.87 1.04
N ASN A 508 -13.49 -22.40 2.17
CA ASN A 508 -14.06 -23.73 2.27
C ASN A 508 -15.57 -23.74 1.98
N SER A 509 -16.18 -22.58 1.74
CA SER A 509 -17.59 -22.45 1.39
C SER A 509 -17.80 -22.42 -0.13
N SER A 510 -18.95 -22.91 -0.59
CA SER A 510 -19.33 -22.87 -2.01
C SER A 510 -20.13 -21.62 -2.39
N GLU A 511 -20.88 -21.05 -1.43
CA GLU A 511 -21.70 -19.86 -1.62
C GLU A 511 -21.75 -19.01 -0.36
N ILE A 512 -21.57 -17.71 -0.53
CA ILE A 512 -21.58 -16.74 0.56
C ILE A 512 -22.39 -15.50 0.22
N GLU A 513 -22.78 -14.78 1.26
CA GLU A 513 -23.31 -13.43 1.17
C GLU A 513 -22.33 -12.43 1.80
N ILE A 514 -22.11 -11.32 1.11
CA ILE A 514 -21.43 -10.13 1.62
C ILE A 514 -22.48 -9.05 1.83
N ASP A 515 -22.74 -8.67 3.07
CA ASP A 515 -23.60 -7.55 3.45
C ASP A 515 -22.74 -6.42 4.01
N CYS A 516 -22.37 -5.49 3.12
CA CYS A 516 -21.53 -4.35 3.49
C CYS A 516 -22.28 -3.32 4.34
N LEU A 517 -23.62 -3.24 4.24
CA LEU A 517 -24.43 -2.32 5.03
C LEU A 517 -24.41 -2.70 6.51
N ASN A 518 -24.63 -3.98 6.80
CA ASN A 518 -24.67 -4.52 8.16
C ASN A 518 -23.29 -5.05 8.62
N LYS A 519 -22.25 -4.91 7.80
CA LYS A 519 -20.87 -5.36 8.07
C LYS A 519 -20.79 -6.84 8.44
N LYS A 520 -21.45 -7.69 7.65
CA LYS A 520 -21.52 -9.14 7.88
C LYS A 520 -21.12 -9.94 6.62
N THR A 521 -20.55 -11.11 6.87
CA THR A 521 -20.39 -12.16 5.85
C THR A 521 -21.07 -13.41 6.34
N ILE A 522 -21.96 -13.99 5.54
CA ILE A 522 -22.77 -15.16 5.89
C ILE A 522 -22.40 -16.30 4.93
N ILE A 523 -22.09 -17.47 5.48
CA ILE A 523 -21.88 -18.68 4.71
C ILE A 523 -23.26 -19.30 4.48
N LEU A 524 -23.58 -19.56 3.21
CA LEU A 524 -24.88 -20.12 2.81
C LEU A 524 -24.77 -21.62 2.51
N LYS A 525 -23.63 -22.05 1.93
CA LYS A 525 -23.30 -23.44 1.60
C LYS A 525 -21.79 -23.71 1.66
#